data_e82bbdafb306323b59d97131ffd864e5
#
_entry.id   e82bbdafb306323b59d97131ffd864e5
#
_cell.length_a   1.000
_cell.length_b   1.000
_cell.length_c   1.000
_cell.angle_alpha   90.00
_cell.angle_beta   90.00
_cell.angle_gamma   90.00
#
_symmetry.space_group_name_H-M   'P 1'
#
loop_
_entity.id
_entity.type
_entity.pdbx_description
1 polymer ?
#
loop_
_entity_poly.entity_id
_entity_poly.type
_entity_poly.pdbx_seq_one_letter_code
_entity_poly.pdbx_strand_id
1 'polypeptide(L)'
;MELIHTWINNPNVDHGSLIDWPRIGTSPVNEYVTEGLLDMAFPTLFPDGRCDWIEPRLRRVYLHEFVNHLLRYRDHHFGQHPRFRYYMMNMIMRYRAQNSSTVFAKRACKICQSQLMS
;
A
#
# COMPACT_ATOMS: atom_id res chain seq x y z
N MET A 1 -6.68 42.40 -3.35
CA MET A 1 -5.35 41.79 -3.28
C MET A 1 -4.54 42.17 -2.02
N GLU A 2 -4.97 43.08 -1.20
CA GLU A 2 -4.23 43.50 0.01
C GLU A 2 -4.36 42.58 1.23
N LEU A 3 -5.37 41.75 1.27
CA LEU A 3 -5.62 40.86 2.43
C LEU A 3 -4.63 39.70 2.55
N ILE A 4 -4.00 39.28 1.47
CA ILE A 4 -3.04 38.15 1.49
C ILE A 4 -1.67 38.60 2.03
N HIS A 5 -1.26 39.85 1.74
CA HIS A 5 0.00 40.37 2.25
C HIS A 5 0.02 40.66 3.76
N THR A 6 -1.13 40.94 4.35
CA THR A 6 -1.27 41.17 5.80
C THR A 6 -1.13 39.87 6.62
N TRP A 7 -1.48 38.73 6.03
CA TRP A 7 -1.36 37.41 6.67
C TRP A 7 0.08 36.91 6.70
N ILE A 8 0.89 37.25 5.70
CA ILE A 8 2.27 36.75 5.56
C ILE A 8 3.22 37.51 6.51
N ASN A 9 2.93 38.76 6.87
CA ASN A 9 3.82 39.62 7.65
C ASN A 9 3.36 39.88 9.08
N ASN A 10 2.44 39.11 9.63
CA ASN A 10 2.01 39.24 11.01
C ASN A 10 2.88 38.37 11.95
N PRO A 11 3.84 38.96 12.72
CA PRO A 11 4.75 38.21 13.57
C PRO A 11 4.06 37.57 14.79
N ASN A 12 2.78 37.85 15.01
CA ASN A 12 1.99 37.39 16.15
C ASN A 12 0.92 36.35 15.77
N VAL A 13 0.92 35.84 14.56
CA VAL A 13 0.18 34.61 14.29
C VAL A 13 0.96 33.51 14.96
N ASP A 14 0.48 33.04 16.12
CA ASP A 14 0.83 31.71 16.62
C ASP A 14 0.73 30.77 15.41
N HIS A 15 1.86 30.43 14.84
CA HIS A 15 1.96 29.33 13.91
C HIS A 15 1.63 28.09 14.73
N GLY A 16 0.34 27.93 15.01
CA GLY A 16 -0.20 26.78 15.73
C GLY A 16 0.45 25.57 15.12
N SER A 17 1.15 24.84 15.96
CA SER A 17 2.00 23.68 15.70
C SER A 17 2.05 23.35 14.22
N LEU A 18 3.10 23.82 13.54
CA LEU A 18 3.41 23.39 12.18
C LEU A 18 3.17 21.89 12.17
N ILE A 19 2.17 21.47 11.44
CA ILE A 19 1.92 20.03 11.25
C ILE A 19 3.25 19.48 10.79
N ASP A 20 3.91 18.74 11.70
CA ASP A 20 5.24 18.20 11.41
C ASP A 20 5.07 17.29 10.21
N TRP A 21 5.58 17.74 9.08
CA TRP A 21 5.45 17.02 7.83
C TRP A 21 6.12 15.66 8.01
N PRO A 22 5.44 14.55 7.69
CA PRO A 22 6.00 13.23 7.93
C PRO A 22 7.35 13.12 7.24
N ARG A 23 8.39 12.80 8.00
CA ARG A 23 9.74 12.66 7.47
C ARG A 23 9.79 11.48 6.53
N ILE A 24 10.35 11.71 5.35
CA ILE A 24 10.57 10.63 4.37
C ILE A 24 11.58 9.67 4.97
N GLY A 25 11.17 8.43 5.20
CA GLY A 25 12.06 7.38 5.66
C GLY A 25 13.13 7.06 4.63
N THR A 26 14.30 6.66 5.07
CA THR A 26 15.43 6.28 4.20
C THR A 26 15.22 4.93 3.51
N SER A 27 14.34 4.08 4.04
CA SER A 27 13.99 2.77 3.47
C SER A 27 12.63 2.81 2.80
N PRO A 28 12.48 2.20 1.62
CA PRO A 28 11.19 2.10 0.95
C PRO A 28 10.21 1.24 1.78
N VAL A 29 8.95 1.64 1.79
CA VAL A 29 7.88 0.90 2.47
C VAL A 29 7.59 -0.39 1.69
N ASN A 30 7.59 -1.52 2.37
CA ASN A 30 7.23 -2.79 1.74
C ASN A 30 5.70 -2.97 1.77
N GLU A 31 5.07 -2.85 0.62
CA GLU A 31 3.61 -2.94 0.46
C GLU A 31 2.99 -4.30 0.83
N TYR A 32 3.82 -5.35 0.96
CA TYR A 32 3.35 -6.71 1.27
C TYR A 32 3.48 -7.09 2.74
N VAL A 33 4.11 -6.27 3.54
CA VAL A 33 4.41 -6.56 4.96
C VAL A 33 3.93 -5.45 5.89
N THR A 34 3.79 -4.22 5.38
CA THR A 34 3.40 -3.08 6.19
C THR A 34 1.91 -3.12 6.50
N GLU A 35 1.58 -3.27 7.78
CA GLU A 35 0.21 -3.21 8.27
C GLU A 35 -0.36 -1.79 8.14
N GLY A 36 -1.65 -1.68 7.82
CA GLY A 36 -2.35 -0.40 7.71
C GLY A 36 -1.98 0.44 6.48
N LEU A 37 -1.23 -0.10 5.52
CA LEU A 37 -0.83 0.64 4.33
C LEU A 37 -2.03 1.08 3.48
N LEU A 38 -3.01 0.20 3.31
CA LEU A 38 -4.23 0.52 2.54
C LEU A 38 -5.07 1.57 3.24
N ASP A 39 -5.16 1.51 4.56
CA ASP A 39 -5.90 2.48 5.37
C ASP A 39 -5.26 3.86 5.29
N MET A 40 -3.93 3.95 5.33
CA MET A 40 -3.20 5.20 5.15
C MET A 40 -3.30 5.75 3.72
N ALA A 41 -3.28 4.88 2.71
CA ALA A 41 -3.35 5.29 1.31
C ALA A 41 -4.76 5.72 0.88
N PHE A 42 -5.79 5.11 1.46
CA PHE A 42 -7.19 5.33 1.11
C PHE A 42 -8.08 5.54 2.34
N PRO A 43 -7.86 6.58 3.15
CA PRO A 43 -8.58 6.79 4.40
C PRO A 43 -10.09 6.95 4.21
N THR A 44 -10.53 7.39 3.05
CA THR A 44 -11.96 7.52 2.72
C THR A 44 -12.66 6.18 2.48
N LEU A 45 -11.91 5.17 2.06
CA LEU A 45 -12.43 3.81 1.83
C LEU A 45 -12.37 2.95 3.08
N PHE A 46 -11.44 3.22 3.98
CA PHE A 46 -11.21 2.47 5.20
C PHE A 46 -11.28 3.38 6.45
N PRO A 47 -12.46 3.94 6.75
CA PRO A 47 -12.59 4.90 7.86
C PRO A 47 -12.26 4.30 9.22
N ASP A 48 -12.45 3.00 9.39
CA ASP A 48 -12.23 2.30 10.66
C ASP A 48 -10.79 1.78 10.83
N GLY A 49 -9.97 1.83 9.78
CA GLY A 49 -8.58 1.37 9.80
C GLY A 49 -8.39 -0.11 10.14
N ARG A 50 -9.37 -0.97 9.87
CA ARG A 50 -9.38 -2.38 10.31
C ARG A 50 -9.47 -3.40 9.17
N CYS A 51 -9.36 -2.98 7.95
CA CYS A 51 -9.65 -3.84 6.80
C CYS A 51 -8.44 -4.12 5.92
N ASP A 52 -7.26 -4.22 6.50
CA ASP A 52 -6.05 -4.55 5.73
C ASP A 52 -5.95 -6.07 5.45
N TRP A 53 -5.38 -6.44 4.29
CA TRP A 53 -5.20 -7.84 3.93
C TRP A 53 -4.12 -8.55 4.76
N ILE A 54 -3.18 -7.78 5.33
CA ILE A 54 -2.08 -8.26 6.18
C ILE A 54 -2.54 -8.54 7.62
N GLU A 55 -3.70 -8.03 8.01
CA GLU A 55 -4.24 -8.21 9.36
C GLU A 55 -4.30 -9.70 9.74
N PRO A 56 -3.84 -10.07 10.96
CA PRO A 56 -3.87 -11.45 11.40
C PRO A 56 -5.30 -11.99 11.49
N ARG A 57 -5.57 -13.04 10.74
CA ARG A 57 -6.88 -13.69 10.65
C ARG A 57 -6.76 -15.17 10.95
N LEU A 58 -7.87 -15.76 11.41
CA LEU A 58 -7.95 -17.21 11.68
C LEU A 58 -7.66 -18.04 10.43
N ARG A 59 -8.00 -17.53 9.25
CA ARG A 59 -7.73 -18.16 7.96
C ARG A 59 -6.88 -17.25 7.09
N ARG A 60 -5.86 -17.81 6.47
CA ARG A 60 -5.05 -17.08 5.48
C ARG A 60 -5.90 -16.72 4.27
N VAL A 61 -5.95 -15.44 3.96
CA VAL A 61 -6.61 -14.89 2.77
C VAL A 61 -5.54 -14.46 1.77
N TYR A 62 -5.65 -14.95 0.54
CA TYR A 62 -4.75 -14.53 -0.52
C TYR A 62 -5.10 -13.13 -1.03
N LEU A 63 -4.09 -12.37 -1.49
CA LEU A 63 -4.29 -11.01 -1.98
C LEU A 63 -5.38 -10.89 -3.04
N HIS A 64 -5.42 -11.81 -4.01
CA HIS A 64 -6.42 -11.80 -5.08
C HIS A 64 -7.85 -12.08 -4.57
N GLU A 65 -8.00 -12.94 -3.56
CA GLU A 65 -9.30 -13.22 -2.93
C GLU A 65 -9.80 -11.98 -2.18
N PHE A 66 -8.91 -11.33 -1.43
CA PHE A 66 -9.21 -10.10 -0.72
C PHE A 66 -9.67 -8.99 -1.67
N VAL A 67 -8.92 -8.75 -2.74
CA VAL A 67 -9.26 -7.73 -3.75
C VAL A 67 -10.59 -8.04 -4.42
N ASN A 68 -10.82 -9.29 -4.81
CA ASN A 68 -12.09 -9.69 -5.42
C ASN A 68 -13.27 -9.48 -4.46
N HIS A 69 -13.08 -9.73 -3.18
CA HIS A 69 -14.10 -9.48 -2.17
C HIS A 69 -14.43 -7.98 -2.07
N LEU A 70 -13.42 -7.12 -1.98
CA LEU A 70 -13.63 -5.68 -1.89
C LEU A 70 -14.29 -5.11 -3.15
N LEU A 71 -13.85 -5.52 -4.34
CA LEU A 71 -14.44 -5.03 -5.60
C LEU A 71 -15.90 -5.46 -5.79
N ARG A 72 -16.32 -6.58 -5.18
CA ARG A 72 -17.69 -7.08 -5.20
C ARG A 72 -18.52 -6.66 -4.00
N TYR A 73 -17.97 -5.78 -3.15
CA TYR A 73 -18.69 -5.32 -1.98
C TYR A 73 -20.02 -4.66 -2.36
N ARG A 74 -21.04 -4.90 -1.57
CA ARG A 74 -22.45 -4.54 -1.88
C ARG A 74 -22.64 -3.09 -2.32
N ASP A 75 -21.94 -2.17 -1.68
CA ASP A 75 -22.07 -0.74 -1.95
C ASP A 75 -21.23 -0.27 -3.15
N HIS A 76 -20.44 -1.15 -3.75
CA HIS A 76 -19.56 -0.87 -4.89
C HIS A 76 -18.58 0.29 -4.71
N HIS A 77 -18.45 0.89 -3.52
CA HIS A 77 -17.62 2.06 -3.28
C HIS A 77 -16.14 1.81 -3.57
N PHE A 78 -15.63 0.61 -3.30
CA PHE A 78 -14.27 0.23 -3.67
C PHE A 78 -14.07 0.14 -5.20
N GLY A 79 -15.03 -0.44 -5.89
CA GLY A 79 -14.98 -0.59 -7.36
C GLY A 79 -15.17 0.73 -8.11
N GLN A 80 -15.92 1.67 -7.53
CA GLN A 80 -16.17 2.98 -8.12
C GLN A 80 -14.99 3.95 -7.90
N HIS A 81 -14.16 3.70 -6.90
CA HIS A 81 -13.01 4.56 -6.64
C HIS A 81 -11.92 4.35 -7.70
N PRO A 82 -11.62 5.36 -8.54
CA PRO A 82 -10.79 5.17 -9.73
C PRO A 82 -9.36 4.73 -9.39
N ARG A 83 -8.75 5.34 -8.38
CA ARG A 83 -7.36 5.05 -7.99
C ARG A 83 -7.22 3.72 -7.26
N PHE A 84 -8.18 3.35 -6.42
CA PHE A 84 -8.12 2.11 -5.64
C PHE A 84 -8.09 0.89 -6.54
N ARG A 85 -8.98 0.82 -7.52
CA ARG A 85 -9.05 -0.29 -8.48
C ARG A 85 -7.73 -0.50 -9.22
N TYR A 86 -7.13 0.57 -9.75
CA TYR A 86 -5.84 0.48 -10.45
C TYR A 86 -4.69 0.12 -9.51
N TYR A 87 -4.66 0.69 -8.31
CA TYR A 87 -3.66 0.37 -7.30
C TYR A 87 -3.68 -1.12 -6.97
N MET A 88 -4.86 -1.69 -6.69
CA MET A 88 -5.00 -3.11 -6.36
C MET A 88 -4.64 -4.03 -7.54
N MET A 89 -5.00 -3.67 -8.76
CA MET A 89 -4.58 -4.40 -9.96
C MET A 89 -3.06 -4.42 -10.10
N ASN A 90 -2.40 -3.28 -9.97
CA ASN A 90 -0.94 -3.19 -10.02
C ASN A 90 -0.28 -3.99 -8.89
N MET A 91 -0.81 -3.94 -7.69
CA MET A 91 -0.32 -4.71 -6.55
C MET A 91 -0.39 -6.22 -6.81
N ILE A 92 -1.50 -6.73 -7.34
CA ILE A 92 -1.64 -8.15 -7.72
C ILE A 92 -0.63 -8.53 -8.80
N MET A 93 -0.45 -7.69 -9.83
CA MET A 93 0.49 -7.96 -10.92
C MET A 93 1.93 -8.02 -10.42
N ARG A 94 2.35 -7.08 -9.59
CA ARG A 94 3.68 -7.08 -8.95
C ARG A 94 3.89 -8.30 -8.06
N TYR A 95 2.90 -8.64 -7.24
CA TYR A 95 2.96 -9.82 -6.37
C TYR A 95 3.13 -11.12 -7.18
N ARG A 96 2.40 -11.29 -8.27
CA ARG A 96 2.54 -12.44 -9.17
C ARG A 96 3.91 -12.48 -9.83
N ALA A 97 4.41 -11.33 -10.32
CA ALA A 97 5.73 -11.23 -10.93
C ALA A 97 6.85 -11.62 -9.96
N GLN A 98 6.80 -11.14 -8.71
CA GLN A 98 7.76 -11.49 -7.67
C GLN A 98 7.75 -12.99 -7.36
N ASN A 99 6.57 -13.58 -7.20
CA ASN A 99 6.44 -15.02 -6.93
C ASN A 99 6.97 -15.86 -8.10
N SER A 100 6.69 -15.46 -9.33
CA SER A 100 7.20 -16.14 -10.52
C SER A 100 8.73 -16.06 -10.59
N SER A 101 9.31 -14.89 -10.42
CA SER A 101 10.76 -14.68 -10.45
C SER A 101 11.48 -15.47 -9.35
N THR A 102 10.91 -15.56 -8.16
CA THR A 102 11.44 -16.36 -7.04
C THR A 102 11.46 -17.85 -7.38
N VAL A 103 10.43 -18.36 -8.03
CA VAL A 103 10.36 -19.77 -8.46
C VAL A 103 11.41 -20.07 -9.52
N PHE A 104 11.59 -19.17 -10.50
CA PHE A 104 12.63 -19.34 -11.53
C PHE A 104 14.03 -19.32 -10.94
N ALA A 105 14.33 -18.38 -10.05
CA ALA A 105 15.62 -18.30 -9.37
C ALA A 105 15.94 -19.57 -8.57
N LYS A 106 14.98 -20.10 -7.82
CA LYS A 106 15.14 -21.36 -7.07
C LYS A 106 15.37 -22.55 -7.97
N ARG A 107 14.72 -22.64 -9.13
CA ARG A 107 14.92 -23.71 -10.12
C ARG A 107 16.33 -23.61 -10.73
N ALA A 108 16.75 -22.45 -11.15
CA ALA A 108 18.08 -22.22 -11.70
C ALA A 108 19.18 -22.60 -10.70
N CYS A 109 19.05 -22.22 -9.44
CA CYS A 109 19.98 -22.56 -8.38
C CYS A 109 20.08 -24.08 -8.17
N LYS A 110 18.99 -24.82 -8.18
CA LYS A 110 18.97 -26.28 -8.06
C LYS A 110 19.69 -26.97 -9.24
N ILE A 111 19.50 -26.46 -10.47
CA ILE A 111 20.15 -27.00 -11.67
C ILE A 111 21.67 -26.79 -11.58
N CYS A 112 22.11 -25.58 -11.18
CA CYS A 112 23.55 -25.31 -10.98
C CYS A 112 24.16 -26.23 -9.92
N GLN A 113 23.50 -26.47 -8.81
CA GLN A 113 24.00 -27.36 -7.76
C GLN A 113 24.10 -28.81 -8.22
N SER A 114 23.17 -29.29 -9.01
CA SER A 114 23.22 -30.67 -9.55
C SER A 114 24.34 -30.88 -10.56
N GLN A 115 24.73 -29.85 -11.31
CA GLN A 115 25.84 -29.89 -12.26
C GLN A 115 27.21 -29.82 -11.58
N LEU A 116 27.31 -29.19 -10.41
CA LEU A 116 28.57 -29.12 -9.65
C LEU A 116 28.89 -30.43 -8.86
N MET A 117 27.90 -31.29 -8.66
CA MET A 117 28.07 -32.56 -7.95
C MET A 117 28.30 -33.77 -8.88
N SER A 118 28.30 -33.57 -10.17
CA SER A 118 28.66 -34.60 -11.17
C SER A 118 30.03 -34.33 -11.78
#